data_5aa368c7370ca5cbf661c01959ecea60
#
_entry.id   5aa368c7370ca5cbf661c01959ecea60
#
_cell.length_a   1.000
_cell.length_b   1.000
_cell.length_c   1.000
_cell.angle_alpha   90.00
_cell.angle_beta   90.00
_cell.angle_gamma   90.00
#
_symmetry.space_group_name_H-M   'P 1'
#
loop_
_entity.id
_entity.type
_entity.pdbx_description
1 polymer ?
#
loop_
_entity_poly.entity_id
_entity_poly.type
_entity_poly.pdbx_seq_one_letter_code
_entity_poly.pdbx_strand_id
1 'polypeptide(L)'
;YPVSAQALESTSVCEIPFDRLEDLSMQLPQLRRQLMRVMSREIRDDQQMMLLLSKKTADERIAAFLVNLSARFRARGFSSSHFRLAMLRNEVGNYLGLAVETVSRVFTRFQQNGLIDAEGKEVHILKSIELCALAGGNLEI
;
A
#
# COMPACT_ATOMS: atom_id res chain seq x y z
N TYR A 1 1.34 -13.20 17.88
CA TYR A 1 0.59 -12.79 16.67
C TYR A 1 -0.29 -13.96 16.22
N PRO A 2 -1.55 -13.71 15.82
CA PRO A 2 -2.47 -14.76 15.35
C PRO A 2 -2.24 -15.13 13.86
N VAL A 3 -1.27 -14.49 13.20
CA VAL A 3 -0.96 -14.65 11.78
C VAL A 3 0.54 -14.83 11.56
N SER A 4 0.91 -15.44 10.44
CA SER A 4 2.29 -15.52 9.96
C SER A 4 2.57 -14.38 8.98
N ALA A 5 3.81 -13.89 8.97
CA ALA A 5 4.28 -12.91 7.99
C ALA A 5 5.37 -13.54 7.12
N GLN A 6 5.35 -13.23 5.82
CA GLN A 6 6.33 -13.69 4.86
C GLN A 6 6.92 -12.49 4.13
N ALA A 7 8.24 -12.37 4.10
CA ALA A 7 8.92 -11.37 3.30
C ALA A 7 8.83 -11.73 1.81
N LEU A 8 8.45 -10.79 0.96
CA LEU A 8 8.36 -10.95 -0.50
C LEU A 8 9.71 -10.72 -1.19
N GLU A 9 10.63 -10.05 -0.51
CA GLU A 9 11.99 -9.76 -0.98
C GLU A 9 12.96 -9.89 0.19
N SER A 10 14.27 -9.87 -0.09
CA SER A 10 15.31 -9.87 0.94
C SER A 10 15.13 -8.68 1.88
N THR A 11 14.92 -8.95 3.16
CA THR A 11 14.51 -7.95 4.15
C THR A 11 15.31 -8.14 5.43
N SER A 12 15.78 -7.04 6.00
CA SER A 12 16.34 -7.01 7.34
C SER A 12 15.28 -6.51 8.32
N VAL A 13 15.11 -7.21 9.43
CA VAL A 13 14.15 -6.86 10.48
C VAL A 13 14.85 -6.72 11.83
N CYS A 14 14.34 -5.80 12.67
CA CYS A 14 14.70 -5.72 14.07
C CYS A 14 13.53 -6.26 14.89
N GLU A 15 13.81 -7.26 15.72
CA GLU A 15 12.84 -7.76 16.68
C GLU A 15 12.97 -6.99 17.99
N ILE A 16 11.89 -6.39 18.45
CA ILE A 16 11.83 -5.66 19.70
C ILE A 16 10.76 -6.34 20.58
N PRO A 17 11.15 -6.95 21.72
CA PRO A 17 10.19 -7.51 22.66
C PRO A 17 9.21 -6.44 23.15
N PHE A 18 7.91 -6.75 23.13
CA PHE A 18 6.88 -5.77 23.49
C PHE A 18 7.06 -5.22 24.92
N ASP A 19 7.35 -6.09 25.88
CA ASP A 19 7.56 -5.70 27.28
C ASP A 19 8.69 -4.66 27.42
N ARG A 20 9.78 -4.85 26.67
CA ARG A 20 10.89 -3.89 26.67
C ARG A 20 10.51 -2.54 26.06
N LEU A 21 9.68 -2.59 25.02
CA LEU A 21 9.17 -1.37 24.38
C LEU A 21 8.20 -0.63 25.32
N GLU A 22 7.36 -1.36 26.05
CA GLU A 22 6.44 -0.83 27.05
C GLU A 22 7.21 -0.13 28.18
N ASP A 23 8.17 -0.82 28.80
CA ASP A 23 9.02 -0.26 29.87
C ASP A 23 9.72 1.02 29.44
N LEU A 24 10.34 1.02 28.25
CA LEU A 24 10.99 2.20 27.69
C LEU A 24 9.99 3.33 27.43
N SER A 25 8.79 3.02 27.00
CA SER A 25 7.75 4.02 26.72
C SER A 25 7.25 4.73 27.98
N MET A 26 7.30 4.06 29.13
CA MET A 26 6.99 4.66 30.43
C MET A 26 8.06 5.67 30.87
N GLN A 27 9.33 5.39 30.55
CA GLN A 27 10.47 6.24 30.89
C GLN A 27 10.66 7.39 29.90
N LEU A 28 10.24 7.22 28.64
CA LEU A 28 10.45 8.17 27.55
C LEU A 28 9.11 8.66 26.97
N PRO A 29 8.57 9.80 27.44
CA PRO A 29 7.26 10.31 26.98
C PRO A 29 7.20 10.58 25.46
N GLN A 30 8.33 10.88 24.83
CA GLN A 30 8.40 11.08 23.39
C GLN A 30 8.20 9.76 22.63
N LEU A 31 8.79 8.66 23.11
CA LEU A 31 8.61 7.33 22.55
C LEU A 31 7.14 6.90 22.64
N ARG A 32 6.52 7.09 23.81
CA ARG A 32 5.09 6.80 24.01
C ARG A 32 4.20 7.57 23.04
N ARG A 33 4.44 8.87 22.88
CA ARG A 33 3.69 9.67 21.88
C ARG A 33 3.87 9.16 20.45
N GLN A 34 5.07 8.75 20.10
CA GLN A 34 5.36 8.21 18.77
C GLN A 34 4.66 6.86 18.54
N LEU A 35 4.68 5.97 19.51
CA LEU A 35 3.95 4.70 19.47
C LEU A 35 2.45 4.93 19.27
N MET A 36 1.83 5.85 20.03
CA MET A 36 0.42 6.18 19.87
C MET A 36 0.10 6.72 18.47
N ARG A 37 0.99 7.54 17.89
CA ARG A 37 0.83 8.04 16.52
C ARG A 37 0.90 6.92 15.49
N VAL A 38 1.84 5.98 15.65
CA VAL A 38 1.98 4.82 14.75
C VAL A 38 0.72 3.96 14.84
N MET A 39 0.29 3.58 16.04
CA MET A 39 -0.93 2.78 16.25
C MET A 39 -2.18 3.46 15.68
N SER A 40 -2.35 4.77 15.90
CA SER A 40 -3.49 5.52 15.35
C SER A 40 -3.46 5.60 13.82
N ARG A 41 -2.26 5.57 13.22
CA ARG A 41 -2.11 5.53 11.76
C ARG A 41 -2.50 4.16 11.22
N GLU A 42 -2.00 3.08 11.82
CA GLU A 42 -2.35 1.71 11.42
C GLU A 42 -3.87 1.48 11.48
N ILE A 43 -4.52 1.91 12.57
CA ILE A 43 -5.98 1.80 12.69
C ILE A 43 -6.70 2.54 11.54
N ARG A 44 -6.25 3.72 11.17
CA ARG A 44 -6.84 4.46 10.04
C ARG A 44 -6.61 3.77 8.71
N ASP A 45 -5.41 3.26 8.49
CA ASP A 45 -5.04 2.54 7.27
C ASP A 45 -5.89 1.27 7.13
N ASP A 46 -6.11 0.52 8.22
CA ASP A 46 -6.99 -0.64 8.26
C ASP A 46 -8.45 -0.28 7.96
N GLN A 47 -8.97 0.80 8.54
CA GLN A 47 -10.32 1.28 8.28
C GLN A 47 -10.49 1.71 6.80
N GLN A 48 -9.50 2.38 6.22
CA GLN A 48 -9.52 2.74 4.81
C GLN A 48 -9.48 1.49 3.91
N MET A 49 -8.70 0.48 4.28
CA MET A 49 -8.67 -0.80 3.57
C MET A 49 -10.03 -1.49 3.63
N MET A 50 -10.70 -1.53 4.78
CA MET A 50 -12.04 -2.10 4.91
C MET A 50 -13.05 -1.40 4.01
N LEU A 51 -13.02 -0.07 3.94
CA LEU A 51 -13.88 0.71 3.05
C LEU A 51 -13.57 0.41 1.57
N LEU A 52 -12.30 0.32 1.22
CA LEU A 52 -11.82 -0.02 -0.11
C LEU A 52 -12.36 -1.40 -0.54
N LEU A 53 -12.24 -2.40 0.31
CA LEU A 53 -12.68 -3.77 0.00
C LEU A 53 -14.21 -3.92 0.00
N SER A 54 -14.95 -3.08 0.73
CA SER A 54 -16.41 -3.22 0.85
C SER A 54 -17.20 -2.47 -0.22
N LYS A 55 -16.72 -1.32 -0.71
CA LYS A 55 -17.53 -0.41 -1.54
C LYS A 55 -16.94 -0.13 -2.93
N LYS A 56 -15.68 -0.46 -3.18
CA LYS A 56 -15.00 -0.07 -4.41
C LYS A 56 -14.96 -1.18 -5.44
N THR A 57 -15.05 -0.80 -6.72
CA THR A 57 -14.86 -1.67 -7.88
C THR A 57 -13.42 -2.17 -7.98
N ALA A 58 -13.15 -3.16 -8.82
CA ALA A 58 -11.80 -3.66 -9.05
C ALA A 58 -10.84 -2.57 -9.57
N ASP A 59 -11.32 -1.70 -10.45
CA ASP A 59 -10.55 -0.58 -10.99
C ASP A 59 -10.16 0.40 -9.90
N GLU A 60 -11.12 0.81 -9.09
CA GLU A 60 -10.91 1.72 -7.97
C GLU A 60 -9.96 1.13 -6.92
N ARG A 61 -10.05 -0.19 -6.64
CA ARG A 61 -9.14 -0.87 -5.69
C ARG A 61 -7.71 -0.87 -6.20
N ILE A 62 -7.50 -1.19 -7.47
CA ILE A 62 -6.17 -1.22 -8.08
C ILE A 62 -5.61 0.20 -8.22
N ALA A 63 -6.42 1.17 -8.62
CA ALA A 63 -6.00 2.57 -8.65
C ALA A 63 -5.56 3.07 -7.27
N ALA A 64 -6.37 2.82 -6.23
CA ALA A 64 -6.05 3.19 -4.86
C ALA A 64 -4.76 2.51 -4.35
N PHE A 65 -4.57 1.23 -4.69
CA PHE A 65 -3.35 0.49 -4.36
C PHE A 65 -2.10 1.13 -4.98
N LEU A 66 -2.14 1.46 -6.28
CA LEU A 66 -1.01 2.08 -6.99
C LEU A 66 -0.72 3.50 -6.47
N VAL A 67 -1.76 4.29 -6.20
CA VAL A 67 -1.62 5.65 -5.64
C VAL A 67 -1.03 5.59 -4.23
N ASN A 68 -1.48 4.66 -3.38
CA ASN A 68 -0.92 4.47 -2.04
C ASN A 68 0.56 4.06 -2.08
N LEU A 69 0.94 3.15 -2.97
CA LEU A 69 2.35 2.78 -3.17
C LEU A 69 3.19 3.98 -3.64
N SER A 70 2.70 4.74 -4.61
CA SER A 70 3.32 5.98 -5.09
C SER A 70 3.61 6.94 -3.94
N ALA A 71 2.62 7.18 -3.07
CA ALA A 71 2.77 8.03 -1.90
C ALA A 71 3.81 7.48 -0.89
N ARG A 72 3.83 6.17 -0.66
CA ARG A 72 4.81 5.52 0.22
C ARG A 72 6.24 5.61 -0.33
N PHE A 73 6.44 5.42 -1.63
CA PHE A 73 7.75 5.59 -2.28
C PHE A 73 8.23 7.05 -2.18
N ARG A 74 7.34 8.00 -2.47
CA ARG A 74 7.63 9.44 -2.33
C ARG A 74 8.03 9.82 -0.90
N ALA A 75 7.30 9.35 0.10
CA ALA A 75 7.60 9.61 1.52
C ALA A 75 8.98 9.08 1.96
N ARG A 76 9.53 8.11 1.23
CA ARG A 76 10.86 7.54 1.45
C ARG A 76 11.95 8.14 0.55
N GLY A 77 11.63 9.17 -0.25
CA GLY A 77 12.57 9.84 -1.16
C GLY A 77 12.80 9.10 -2.49
N PHE A 78 11.98 8.10 -2.82
CA PHE A 78 12.02 7.42 -4.10
C PHE A 78 11.06 8.04 -5.12
N SER A 79 11.15 7.59 -6.38
CA SER A 79 10.23 8.03 -7.42
C SER A 79 8.78 7.65 -7.08
N SER A 80 7.88 8.62 -7.19
CA SER A 80 6.44 8.40 -7.03
C SER A 80 5.76 7.90 -8.30
N SER A 81 6.36 8.13 -9.46
CA SER A 81 5.79 7.77 -10.76
C SER A 81 6.37 6.49 -11.35
N HIS A 82 7.57 6.10 -10.96
CA HIS A 82 8.25 4.91 -11.48
C HIS A 82 8.78 4.07 -10.32
N PHE A 83 8.26 2.87 -10.16
CA PHE A 83 8.64 1.95 -9.08
C PHE A 83 8.41 0.50 -9.46
N ARG A 84 9.11 -0.37 -8.75
CA ARG A 84 8.98 -1.82 -8.88
C ARG A 84 8.02 -2.37 -7.82
N LEU A 85 7.04 -3.17 -8.26
CA LEU A 85 6.17 -3.91 -7.35
C LEU A 85 6.95 -5.10 -6.76
N ALA A 86 7.01 -5.21 -5.44
CA ALA A 86 7.47 -6.44 -4.79
C ALA A 86 6.51 -7.60 -5.05
N MET A 87 5.21 -7.31 -5.11
CA MET A 87 4.11 -8.25 -5.29
C MET A 87 3.94 -8.70 -6.74
N LEU A 88 3.67 -9.99 -6.94
CA LEU A 88 3.15 -10.55 -8.19
C LEU A 88 1.65 -10.23 -8.35
N ARG A 89 1.09 -10.42 -9.54
CA ARG A 89 -0.35 -10.14 -9.81
C ARG A 89 -1.30 -10.96 -8.94
N ASN A 90 -0.95 -12.22 -8.64
CA ASN A 90 -1.73 -13.06 -7.72
C ASN A 90 -1.67 -12.54 -6.28
N GLU A 91 -0.52 -12.04 -5.83
CA GLU A 91 -0.36 -11.46 -4.50
C GLU A 91 -1.11 -10.13 -4.36
N VAL A 92 -1.09 -9.29 -5.40
CA VAL A 92 -1.95 -8.09 -5.48
C VAL A 92 -3.42 -8.48 -5.43
N GLY A 93 -3.81 -9.55 -6.14
CA GLY A 93 -5.17 -10.08 -6.10
C GLY A 93 -5.58 -10.51 -4.69
N ASN A 94 -4.74 -11.29 -4.01
CA ASN A 94 -4.98 -11.73 -2.64
C ASN A 94 -5.12 -10.53 -1.68
N TYR A 95 -4.26 -9.52 -1.81
CA TYR A 95 -4.29 -8.31 -0.98
C TYR A 95 -5.56 -7.48 -1.19
N LEU A 96 -6.05 -7.39 -2.43
CA LEU A 96 -7.22 -6.58 -2.80
C LEU A 96 -8.54 -7.37 -2.86
N GLY A 97 -8.54 -8.67 -2.53
CA GLY A 97 -9.71 -9.52 -2.64
C GLY A 97 -10.21 -9.66 -4.08
N LEU A 98 -9.30 -9.82 -5.04
CA LEU A 98 -9.58 -9.92 -6.48
C LEU A 98 -8.96 -11.19 -7.07
N ALA A 99 -9.63 -11.79 -8.06
CA ALA A 99 -9.04 -12.86 -8.85
C ALA A 99 -7.86 -12.32 -9.69
N VAL A 100 -6.82 -13.13 -9.88
CA VAL A 100 -5.60 -12.74 -10.63
C VAL A 100 -5.91 -12.30 -12.06
N GLU A 101 -6.89 -12.93 -12.71
CA GLU A 101 -7.37 -12.56 -14.03
C GLU A 101 -8.00 -11.17 -14.05
N THR A 102 -8.71 -10.80 -12.97
CA THR A 102 -9.30 -9.47 -12.83
C THR A 102 -8.19 -8.42 -12.66
N VAL A 103 -7.18 -8.69 -11.81
CA VAL A 103 -6.02 -7.81 -11.68
C VAL A 103 -5.35 -7.60 -13.04
N SER A 104 -5.05 -8.68 -13.76
CA SER A 104 -4.40 -8.61 -15.07
C SER A 104 -5.22 -7.80 -16.08
N ARG A 105 -6.54 -8.03 -16.16
CA ARG A 105 -7.44 -7.26 -17.04
C ARG A 105 -7.47 -5.77 -16.70
N VAL A 106 -7.49 -5.41 -15.43
CA VAL A 106 -7.48 -4.00 -15.01
C VAL A 106 -6.14 -3.34 -15.37
N PHE A 107 -5.02 -3.99 -15.13
CA PHE A 107 -3.70 -3.48 -15.53
C PHE A 107 -3.64 -3.24 -17.05
N THR A 108 -4.08 -4.20 -17.86
CA THR A 108 -4.15 -4.05 -19.33
C THR A 108 -5.02 -2.86 -19.73
N ARG A 109 -6.19 -2.70 -19.10
CA ARG A 109 -7.08 -1.56 -19.37
C ARG A 109 -6.44 -0.23 -18.98
N PHE A 110 -5.72 -0.16 -17.87
CA PHE A 110 -5.02 1.06 -17.45
C PHE A 110 -3.89 1.42 -18.43
N GLN A 111 -3.19 0.42 -18.97
CA GLN A 111 -2.19 0.64 -20.02
C GLN A 111 -2.84 1.13 -21.31
N GLN A 112 -3.93 0.51 -21.76
CA GLN A 112 -4.66 0.93 -22.97
C GLN A 112 -5.20 2.37 -22.85
N ASN A 113 -5.60 2.79 -21.66
CA ASN A 113 -6.07 4.15 -21.39
C ASN A 113 -4.92 5.14 -21.13
N GLY A 114 -3.67 4.69 -21.17
CA GLY A 114 -2.50 5.52 -20.93
C GLY A 114 -2.41 6.07 -19.50
N LEU A 115 -3.01 5.40 -18.52
CA LEU A 115 -2.92 5.77 -17.10
C LEU A 115 -1.59 5.32 -16.50
N ILE A 116 -1.15 4.13 -16.89
CA ILE A 116 0.11 3.53 -16.45
C ILE A 116 0.80 2.88 -17.65
N ASP A 117 2.09 2.63 -17.51
CA ASP A 117 2.84 1.65 -18.27
C ASP A 117 3.37 0.59 -17.30
N ALA A 118 3.24 -0.69 -17.62
CA ALA A 118 3.61 -1.79 -16.73
C ALA A 118 4.21 -2.95 -17.50
N GLU A 119 5.47 -3.26 -17.22
CA GLU A 119 6.20 -4.40 -17.76
C GLU A 119 6.70 -5.27 -16.60
N GLY A 120 6.21 -6.51 -16.53
CA GLY A 120 6.53 -7.42 -15.44
C GLY A 120 6.15 -6.83 -14.08
N LYS A 121 7.16 -6.53 -13.27
CA LYS A 121 7.00 -5.88 -11.95
C LYS A 121 7.20 -4.35 -11.99
N GLU A 122 7.74 -3.81 -13.07
CA GLU A 122 7.93 -2.36 -13.21
C GLU A 122 6.60 -1.68 -13.52
N VAL A 123 6.36 -0.56 -12.85
CA VAL A 123 5.16 0.26 -13.05
C VAL A 123 5.56 1.71 -13.18
N HIS A 124 5.09 2.34 -14.24
CA HIS A 124 5.21 3.77 -14.47
C HIS A 124 3.81 4.40 -14.51
N ILE A 125 3.51 5.28 -13.58
CA ILE A 125 2.26 6.06 -13.54
C ILE A 125 2.43 7.23 -14.52
N LEU A 126 1.66 7.22 -15.60
CA LEU A 126 1.71 8.26 -16.65
C LEU A 126 0.78 9.43 -16.33
N LYS A 127 -0.38 9.15 -15.73
CA LYS A 127 -1.43 10.13 -15.45
C LYS A 127 -1.88 10.05 -13.98
N SER A 128 -1.06 10.61 -13.10
CA SER A 128 -1.27 10.53 -11.66
C SER A 128 -2.61 11.14 -11.20
N ILE A 129 -3.02 12.28 -11.78
CA ILE A 129 -4.26 12.99 -11.43
C ILE A 129 -5.48 12.13 -11.79
N GLU A 130 -5.51 11.57 -13.01
CA GLU A 130 -6.61 10.70 -13.45
C GLU A 130 -6.68 9.41 -12.62
N LEU A 131 -5.52 8.83 -12.29
CA LEU A 131 -5.44 7.63 -11.45
C LEU A 131 -5.93 7.91 -10.02
N CYS A 132 -5.60 9.08 -9.45
CA CYS A 132 -6.10 9.52 -8.15
C CYS A 132 -7.63 9.75 -8.17
N ALA A 133 -8.15 10.37 -9.22
CA ALA A 133 -9.59 10.55 -9.38
C ALA A 133 -10.32 9.19 -9.42
N LEU A 134 -9.78 8.22 -10.16
CA LEU A 134 -10.30 6.86 -10.22
C LEU A 134 -10.22 6.15 -8.86
N ALA A 135 -9.19 6.41 -8.08
CA ALA A 135 -9.03 5.89 -6.72
C ALA A 135 -10.07 6.44 -5.72
N GLY A 136 -10.88 7.43 -6.12
CA GLY A 136 -11.93 8.06 -5.30
C GLY A 136 -11.57 9.41 -4.72
N GLY A 137 -10.49 10.05 -5.19
CA GLY A 137 -10.16 11.47 -4.94
C GLY A 137 -9.75 11.88 -3.51
N ASN A 138 -9.89 11.02 -2.52
CA ASN A 138 -9.66 11.33 -1.10
C ASN A 138 -8.31 10.82 -0.55
N LEU A 139 -7.38 10.47 -1.40
CA LEU A 139 -6.04 10.12 -0.97
C LEU A 139 -5.20 11.41 -0.97
N GLU A 140 -4.90 11.92 0.23
CA GLU A 140 -3.90 12.99 0.39
C GLU A 140 -2.57 12.51 -0.22
N ILE A 141 -2.15 13.16 -1.30
CA ILE A 141 -0.91 12.89 -2.03
C ILE A 141 0.25 13.61 -1.35
#